data_dbfb93175de69b75f8e84a0d1a2cc0cf
#
_entry.id   dbfb93175de69b75f8e84a0d1a2cc0cf
#
_cell.length_a   1.000
_cell.length_b   1.000
_cell.length_c   1.000
_cell.angle_alpha   90.00
_cell.angle_beta   90.00
_cell.angle_gamma   90.00
#
_symmetry.space_group_name_H-M   'P 1'
#
loop_
_entity.id
_entity.type
_entity.pdbx_description
1 polymer ?
#
loop_
_entity_poly.entity_id
_entity_poly.type
_entity_poly.pdbx_seq_one_letter_code
_entity_poly.pdbx_strand_id
1 'polypeptide(L)'
;MKEVKAFLKPIKLEKVVEALSDNGFESVTLSECEGTGSYKREDSVPSLKYHFTDSKMIKLELVCQNEEAEKAVKIICANGATLNPADGIIYVSDINDAFRIKTGESIK
;
A
#
# COMPACT_ATOMS: atom_id res chain seq x y z
N MET A 1 -6.77 9.27 13.56
CA MET A 1 -6.52 8.09 12.71
C MET A 1 -6.00 8.48 11.33
N LYS A 2 -5.10 7.68 10.83
CA LYS A 2 -4.52 7.86 9.49
C LYS A 2 -4.73 6.60 8.66
N GLU A 3 -4.91 6.80 7.36
CA GLU A 3 -4.81 5.71 6.38
C GLU A 3 -3.45 5.79 5.72
N VAL A 4 -2.78 4.67 5.65
CA VAL A 4 -1.54 4.51 4.88
C VAL A 4 -1.87 3.63 3.68
N LYS A 5 -1.66 4.15 2.49
CA LYS A 5 -1.94 3.46 1.24
C LYS A 5 -0.66 3.39 0.42
N ALA A 6 -0.19 2.18 0.17
CA ALA A 6 1.05 1.96 -0.55
C ALA A 6 0.80 1.17 -1.83
N PHE A 7 1.46 1.59 -2.90
CA PHE A 7 1.44 0.86 -4.16
C PHE A 7 2.81 0.22 -4.33
N LEU A 8 2.84 -1.11 -4.25
CA LEU A 8 4.07 -1.89 -4.14
C LEU A 8 4.27 -2.80 -5.34
N LYS A 9 5.51 -3.14 -5.61
CA LYS A 9 5.82 -4.24 -6.52
C LYS A 9 5.36 -5.56 -5.88
N PRO A 10 4.70 -6.44 -6.65
CA PRO A 10 4.25 -7.73 -6.10
C PRO A 10 5.35 -8.56 -5.43
N ILE A 11 6.56 -8.50 -5.98
CA ILE A 11 7.69 -9.28 -5.44
C ILE A 11 8.09 -8.86 -4.02
N LYS A 12 7.74 -7.63 -3.62
CA LYS A 12 8.08 -7.11 -2.28
C LYS A 12 6.97 -7.29 -1.26
N LEU A 13 5.79 -7.73 -1.70
CA LEU A 13 4.60 -7.79 -0.86
C LEU A 13 4.81 -8.62 0.40
N GLU A 14 5.29 -9.84 0.25
CA GLU A 14 5.44 -10.76 1.38
C GLU A 14 6.36 -10.19 2.45
N LYS A 15 7.50 -9.64 2.03
CA LYS A 15 8.47 -9.03 2.93
C LYS A 15 7.87 -7.84 3.68
N VAL A 16 7.11 -6.99 2.99
CA VAL A 16 6.48 -5.82 3.59
C VAL A 16 5.40 -6.23 4.60
N VAL A 17 4.52 -7.16 4.23
CA VAL A 17 3.44 -7.61 5.10
C VAL A 17 4.01 -8.27 6.36
N GLU A 18 5.03 -9.11 6.20
CA GLU A 18 5.68 -9.77 7.31
C GLU A 18 6.33 -8.78 8.28
N ALA A 19 7.04 -7.79 7.74
CA ALA A 19 7.66 -6.74 8.55
C ALA A 19 6.62 -5.89 9.29
N LEU A 20 5.51 -5.56 8.63
CA LEU A 20 4.42 -4.83 9.25
C LEU A 20 3.81 -5.64 10.40
N SER A 21 3.54 -6.92 10.17
CA SER A 21 2.99 -7.81 11.19
C SER A 21 3.91 -7.92 12.40
N ASP A 22 5.22 -8.09 12.17
CA ASP A 22 6.21 -8.19 13.24
C ASP A 22 6.29 -6.91 14.10
N ASN A 23 5.82 -5.80 13.56
CA ASN A 23 5.85 -4.50 14.23
C ASN A 23 4.48 -4.02 14.70
N GLY A 24 3.51 -4.92 14.78
CA GLY A 24 2.20 -4.61 15.34
C GLY A 24 1.12 -4.20 14.35
N PHE A 25 1.43 -4.16 13.06
CA PHE A 25 0.45 -3.84 12.01
C PHE A 25 -0.04 -5.14 11.39
N GLU A 26 -0.95 -5.81 12.08
CA GLU A 26 -1.42 -7.15 11.69
C GLU A 26 -2.58 -7.14 10.69
N SER A 27 -3.32 -6.02 10.61
CA SER A 27 -4.49 -5.91 9.75
C SER A 27 -4.20 -5.01 8.57
N VAL A 28 -4.06 -5.61 7.39
CA VAL A 28 -3.87 -4.87 6.15
C VAL A 28 -4.86 -5.39 5.11
N THR A 29 -5.25 -4.51 4.21
CA THR A 29 -6.09 -4.87 3.07
C THR A 29 -5.24 -4.82 1.81
N LEU A 30 -5.33 -5.86 1.00
CA LEU A 30 -4.54 -5.97 -0.23
C LEU A 30 -5.45 -6.09 -1.43
N SER A 31 -5.07 -5.44 -2.52
CA SER A 31 -5.74 -5.60 -3.80
C SER A 31 -4.74 -5.48 -4.94
N GLU A 32 -4.99 -6.23 -6.00
CA GLU A 32 -4.21 -6.12 -7.21
C GLU A 32 -4.69 -4.93 -8.02
N CYS A 33 -3.76 -4.20 -8.63
CA CYS A 33 -4.08 -3.06 -9.46
C CYS A 33 -3.07 -2.92 -10.59
N GLU A 34 -3.39 -2.07 -11.55
CA GLU A 34 -2.51 -1.74 -12.66
C GLU A 34 -2.22 -0.25 -12.60
N GLY A 35 -0.95 0.10 -12.78
CA GLY A 35 -0.53 1.49 -12.78
C GLY A 35 0.16 1.87 -14.07
N THR A 36 -0.03 3.11 -14.50
CA THR A 36 0.75 3.71 -15.57
C THR A 36 1.53 4.87 -15.01
N GLY A 37 2.68 5.16 -15.57
CA GLY A 37 3.48 6.28 -15.06
C GLY A 37 4.62 6.63 -16.00
N SER A 38 5.41 7.60 -15.55
CA SER A 38 6.56 8.09 -16.29
C SER A 38 7.69 7.06 -16.39
N TYR A 39 7.76 6.15 -15.42
CA TYR A 39 8.79 5.11 -15.37
C TYR A 39 8.18 3.76 -15.61
N LYS A 40 8.66 3.07 -16.64
CA LYS A 40 8.25 1.70 -16.97
C LYS A 40 9.24 0.74 -16.31
N ARG A 41 8.70 -0.35 -15.77
CA ARG A 41 9.52 -1.45 -15.23
C ARG A 41 9.77 -2.47 -16.35
N GLU A 42 10.80 -3.30 -16.17
CA GLU A 42 11.09 -4.37 -17.12
C GLU A 42 9.94 -5.35 -17.27
N ASP A 43 9.15 -5.53 -16.20
CA ASP A 43 7.99 -6.41 -16.18
C ASP A 43 6.69 -5.75 -16.63
N SER A 44 6.77 -4.53 -17.17
CA SER A 44 5.59 -3.85 -17.71
C SER A 44 5.09 -4.57 -18.95
N VAL A 45 3.77 -4.75 -19.01
CA VAL A 45 3.10 -5.45 -20.10
C VAL A 45 1.90 -4.65 -20.58
N PRO A 46 1.42 -4.87 -21.81
CA PRO A 46 0.18 -4.24 -22.25
C PRO A 46 -0.98 -4.67 -21.37
N SER A 47 -1.81 -3.72 -20.99
CA SER A 47 -2.99 -4.01 -20.20
C SER A 47 -4.02 -4.79 -21.01
N LEU A 48 -4.63 -5.80 -20.39
CA LEU A 48 -5.73 -6.55 -20.99
C LEU A 48 -7.04 -5.77 -21.00
N LYS A 49 -7.15 -4.74 -20.17
CA LYS A 49 -8.37 -3.91 -20.03
C LYS A 49 -8.27 -2.57 -20.76
N TYR A 50 -7.07 -2.06 -20.92
CA TYR A 50 -6.84 -0.71 -21.44
C TYR A 50 -5.85 -0.74 -22.57
N HIS A 51 -5.92 0.27 -23.45
CA HIS A 51 -5.07 0.35 -24.64
C HIS A 51 -3.75 1.07 -24.38
N PHE A 52 -3.09 0.74 -23.24
CA PHE A 52 -1.79 1.32 -22.89
C PHE A 52 -0.95 0.29 -22.11
N THR A 53 0.34 0.56 -22.05
CA THR A 53 1.27 -0.27 -21.27
C THR A 53 1.18 0.13 -19.80
N ASP A 54 1.09 -0.87 -18.92
CA ASP A 54 1.03 -0.65 -17.49
C ASP A 54 1.95 -1.60 -16.74
N SER A 55 1.99 -1.42 -15.43
CA SER A 55 2.69 -2.30 -14.51
C SER A 55 1.71 -2.84 -13.48
N LYS A 56 1.82 -4.14 -13.20
CA LYS A 56 1.04 -4.75 -12.12
C LYS A 56 1.62 -4.33 -10.78
N MET A 57 0.73 -3.97 -9.87
CA MET A 57 1.08 -3.50 -8.54
C MET A 57 0.13 -4.12 -7.52
N ILE A 58 0.54 -4.08 -6.27
CA ILE A 58 -0.35 -4.40 -5.15
C ILE A 58 -0.62 -3.12 -4.39
N LYS A 59 -1.89 -2.84 -4.16
CA LYS A 59 -2.30 -1.76 -3.29
C LYS A 59 -2.46 -2.34 -1.88
N LEU A 60 -1.71 -1.80 -0.94
CA LEU A 60 -1.78 -2.17 0.47
C LEU A 60 -2.38 -0.99 1.23
N GLU A 61 -3.41 -1.27 2.03
CA GLU A 61 -4.07 -0.26 2.83
C GLU A 61 -4.09 -0.69 4.29
N LEU A 62 -3.76 0.24 5.18
CA LEU A 62 -3.93 0.03 6.61
C LEU A 62 -4.38 1.32 7.26
N VAL A 63 -5.04 1.19 8.40
CA VAL A 63 -5.47 2.32 9.21
C VAL A 63 -4.83 2.18 10.58
N CYS A 64 -4.28 3.26 11.09
CA CYS A 64 -3.58 3.26 12.37
C CYS A 64 -3.81 4.57 13.11
N GLN A 65 -3.34 4.63 14.35
CA GLN A 65 -3.35 5.86 15.09
C GLN A 65 -2.35 6.85 14.51
N ASN A 66 -2.56 8.14 14.76
CA ASN A 66 -1.71 9.18 14.17
C ASN A 66 -0.23 8.96 14.46
N GLU A 67 0.10 8.58 15.70
CA GLU A 67 1.48 8.37 16.14
C GLU A 67 2.16 7.17 15.49
N GLU A 68 1.39 6.26 14.91
CA GLU A 68 1.91 5.03 14.29
C GLU A 68 2.17 5.17 12.79
N ALA A 69 1.63 6.22 12.16
CA ALA A 69 1.68 6.35 10.71
C ALA A 69 3.11 6.42 10.17
N GLU A 70 3.95 7.22 10.81
CA GLU A 70 5.35 7.37 10.37
C GLU A 70 6.11 6.06 10.49
N LYS A 71 5.86 5.30 11.54
CA LYS A 71 6.46 3.99 11.74
C LYS A 71 6.07 3.04 10.61
N ALA A 72 4.78 3.01 10.25
CA ALA A 72 4.30 2.18 9.15
C ALA A 72 4.98 2.55 7.83
N VAL A 73 5.08 3.84 7.54
CA VAL A 73 5.74 4.34 6.31
C VAL A 73 7.20 3.88 6.28
N LYS A 74 7.92 4.03 7.37
CA LYS A 74 9.33 3.62 7.45
C LYS A 74 9.51 2.12 7.21
N ILE A 75 8.63 1.30 7.77
CA ILE A 75 8.68 -0.16 7.58
C ILE A 75 8.44 -0.51 6.11
N ILE A 76 7.43 0.10 5.50
CA ILE A 76 7.11 -0.15 4.08
C ILE A 76 8.29 0.25 3.20
N CYS A 77 8.87 1.41 3.43
CA CYS A 77 10.02 1.87 2.65
C CYS A 77 11.22 0.95 2.80
N ALA A 78 11.54 0.55 4.03
CA ALA A 78 12.71 -0.30 4.30
C ALA A 78 12.60 -1.68 3.65
N ASN A 79 11.39 -2.19 3.50
CA ASN A 79 11.16 -3.54 2.99
C ASN A 79 10.65 -3.59 1.55
N GLY A 80 10.11 -2.50 1.05
CA GLY A 80 9.54 -2.42 -0.29
C GLY A 80 10.42 -1.75 -1.33
N ALA A 81 11.40 -0.98 -0.89
CA ALA A 81 12.24 -0.22 -1.80
C ALA A 81 13.27 -1.10 -2.52
N THR A 82 13.56 -0.71 -3.76
CA THR A 82 14.67 -1.24 -4.54
C THR A 82 15.49 -0.05 -5.05
N LEU A 83 16.39 -0.28 -5.99
CA LEU A 83 17.12 0.83 -6.64
C LEU A 83 16.39 1.34 -7.89
N ASN A 84 15.21 0.80 -8.17
CA ASN A 84 14.43 1.14 -9.35
C ASN A 84 13.52 2.35 -9.05
N PRO A 85 13.53 3.39 -9.90
CA PRO A 85 12.67 4.57 -9.67
C PRO A 85 11.17 4.28 -9.71
N ALA A 86 10.76 3.12 -10.22
CA ALA A 86 9.35 2.71 -10.29
C ALA A 86 8.93 1.85 -9.10
N ASP A 87 9.54 2.02 -7.93
CA ASP A 87 9.22 1.22 -6.74
C ASP A 87 7.80 1.40 -6.23
N GLY A 88 7.20 2.55 -6.47
CA GLY A 88 5.86 2.85 -6.03
C GLY A 88 5.80 4.10 -5.17
N ILE A 89 4.65 4.31 -4.54
CA ILE A 89 4.41 5.51 -3.75
C ILE A 89 3.53 5.18 -2.56
N ILE A 90 3.67 5.95 -1.49
CA ILE A 90 2.85 5.83 -0.30
C ILE A 90 2.11 7.14 -0.09
N TYR A 91 0.80 7.03 0.14
CA TYR A 91 -0.03 8.17 0.52
C TYR A 91 -0.47 8.00 1.96
N VAL A 92 -0.44 9.09 2.71
CA VAL A 92 -0.95 9.12 4.09
C VAL A 92 -2.05 10.17 4.13
N SER A 93 -3.22 9.80 4.63
CA SER A 93 -4.36 10.71 4.71
C SER A 93 -5.04 10.61 6.06
N ASP A 94 -5.70 11.70 6.45
CA ASP A 94 -6.51 11.72 7.65
C ASP A 94 -7.81 10.98 7.44
N ILE A 95 -8.22 10.21 8.44
CA ILE A 95 -9.53 9.59 8.46
C ILE A 95 -10.39 10.40 9.45
N ASN A 96 -11.48 10.95 8.94
CA ASN A 96 -12.38 11.77 9.76
C ASN A 96 -13.13 10.91 10.78
N ASP A 97 -13.58 9.74 10.39
CA ASP A 97 -14.27 8.83 11.26
C ASP A 97 -14.23 7.42 10.70
N ALA A 98 -14.50 6.43 11.54
CA ALA A 98 -14.61 5.05 11.14
C ALA A 98 -15.72 4.37 11.93
N PHE A 99 -16.50 3.52 11.29
CA PHE A 99 -17.65 2.87 11.89
C PHE A 99 -17.55 1.36 11.73
N ARG A 100 -17.97 0.63 12.74
CA ARG A 100 -18.09 -0.82 12.64
C ARG A 100 -19.33 -1.15 11.83
N ILE A 101 -19.18 -1.97 10.81
CA ILE A 101 -20.32 -2.40 9.99
C ILE A 101 -21.35 -3.13 10.84
N LYS A 102 -20.88 -3.96 11.77
CA LYS A 102 -21.76 -4.79 12.60
C LYS A 102 -22.74 -3.95 13.46
N THR A 103 -22.27 -2.85 14.03
CA THR A 103 -23.04 -2.07 15.00
C THR A 103 -23.42 -0.68 14.51
N GLY A 104 -22.76 -0.18 13.48
CA GLY A 104 -22.91 1.21 13.04
C GLY A 104 -22.31 2.23 14.00
N GLU A 105 -21.57 1.80 14.99
CA GLU A 105 -20.96 2.70 15.97
C GLU A 105 -19.57 3.16 15.55
N SER A 106 -19.26 4.42 15.89
CA SER A 106 -17.93 4.99 15.66
C SER A 106 -16.91 4.30 16.55
N ILE A 107 -15.74 4.03 15.98
CA ILE A 107 -14.61 3.45 16.72
C ILE A 107 -13.53 4.49 17.04
N LYS A 108 -13.81 5.74 16.66
CA LYS A 108 -12.89 6.85 16.88
C LYS A 108 -13.03 7.43 18.28
#